data_b6d5958241b3665e8ec54c11dc501c43
#
_entry.id   b6d5958241b3665e8ec54c11dc501c43
#
_cell.length_a   1.000
_cell.length_b   1.000
_cell.length_c   1.000
_cell.angle_alpha   90.00
_cell.angle_beta   90.00
_cell.angle_gamma   90.00
#
_symmetry.space_group_name_H-M   'P 1'
#
loop_
_entity.id
_entity.type
_entity.pdbx_description
1 polymer ?
#
loop_
_entity_poly.entity_id
_entity_poly.type
_entity_poly.pdbx_seq_one_letter_code
_entity_poly.pdbx_strand_id
1 'polypeptide(L)'
;MIRFLLISLFVMTFNVHAYAFELLMFNNKYCIFCNKFLKEVSKEYNISNLPLIIIDEGNEPEWFITAYIEKRINPIRATPTFILWDEFEKYEVDRIVGYSGKDLFYNQLQKILAF
;
A
#
# COMPACT_ATOMS: atom_id res chain seq x y z
N MET A 1 -10.03 50.37 32.81
CA MET A 1 -9.27 49.99 31.59
C MET A 1 -9.26 48.48 31.44
N ILE A 2 -9.96 48.03 30.44
CA ILE A 2 -10.03 46.59 30.13
C ILE A 2 -8.89 46.27 29.21
N ARG A 3 -7.95 45.48 29.69
CA ARG A 3 -6.91 44.94 28.85
C ARG A 3 -7.42 43.63 28.23
N PHE A 4 -7.64 43.67 26.94
CA PHE A 4 -7.89 42.44 26.20
C PHE A 4 -6.55 41.71 26.01
N LEU A 5 -6.37 40.66 26.74
CA LEU A 5 -5.35 39.67 26.41
C LEU A 5 -5.85 38.91 25.20
N LEU A 6 -5.33 39.30 24.03
CA LEU A 6 -5.40 38.47 22.83
C LEU A 6 -4.57 37.23 23.08
N ILE A 7 -5.20 36.20 23.59
CA ILE A 7 -4.62 34.88 23.56
C ILE A 7 -4.70 34.45 22.10
N SER A 8 -3.60 34.66 21.38
CA SER A 8 -3.42 34.05 20.07
C SER A 8 -3.40 32.57 20.28
N LEU A 9 -4.53 31.93 20.02
CA LEU A 9 -4.61 30.47 20.02
C LEU A 9 -3.82 29.99 18.79
N PHE A 10 -2.55 29.67 19.02
CA PHE A 10 -1.70 29.09 18.00
C PHE A 10 -2.16 27.65 17.80
N VAL A 11 -3.08 27.46 16.85
CA VAL A 11 -3.49 26.12 16.44
C VAL A 11 -2.33 25.53 15.63
N MET A 12 -1.50 24.74 16.30
CA MET A 12 -0.55 23.89 15.58
C MET A 12 -1.32 22.83 14.82
N THR A 13 -1.51 23.05 13.53
CA THR A 13 -1.96 22.00 12.64
C THR A 13 -0.80 21.03 12.45
N PHE A 14 -0.84 19.92 13.16
CA PHE A 14 0.05 18.80 12.85
C PHE A 14 -0.43 18.17 11.56
N ASN A 15 0.34 18.37 10.48
CA ASN A 15 0.18 17.57 9.27
C ASN A 15 0.69 16.18 9.58
N VAL A 16 -0.19 15.34 10.09
CA VAL A 16 0.08 13.90 10.14
C VAL A 16 -0.02 13.41 8.71
N HIS A 17 1.14 13.16 8.08
CA HIS A 17 1.18 12.50 6.79
C HIS A 17 0.84 11.02 7.00
N ALA A 18 -0.44 10.73 7.22
CA ALA A 18 -0.93 9.37 7.09
C ALA A 18 -0.93 9.05 5.59
N TYR A 19 -0.19 8.01 5.19
CA TYR A 19 -0.28 7.50 3.83
C TYR A 19 -1.71 7.03 3.61
N ALA A 20 -2.44 7.64 2.65
CA ALA A 20 -3.80 7.26 2.31
C ALA A 20 -3.83 5.90 1.60
N PHE A 21 -2.76 5.55 0.90
CA PHE A 21 -2.64 4.30 0.15
C PHE A 21 -1.35 3.56 0.50
N GLU A 22 -1.43 2.24 0.43
CA GLU A 22 -0.30 1.35 0.54
C GLU A 22 -0.33 0.37 -0.64
N LEU A 23 0.83 -0.07 -1.10
CA LEU A 23 0.93 -1.13 -2.08
C LEU A 23 1.26 -2.43 -1.36
N LEU A 24 0.30 -3.34 -1.31
CA LEU A 24 0.46 -4.65 -0.67
C LEU A 24 0.93 -5.64 -1.72
N MET A 25 2.06 -6.29 -1.48
CA MET A 25 2.53 -7.40 -2.32
C MET A 25 2.22 -8.71 -1.62
N PHE A 26 1.28 -9.48 -2.17
CA PHE A 26 1.03 -10.83 -1.70
C PHE A 26 2.10 -11.76 -2.26
N ASN A 27 2.91 -12.30 -1.38
CA ASN A 27 4.16 -12.99 -1.67
C ASN A 27 4.10 -14.45 -1.25
N ASN A 28 4.73 -15.31 -2.06
CA ASN A 28 4.96 -16.71 -1.70
C ASN A 28 6.45 -17.01 -1.90
N LYS A 29 7.08 -17.62 -0.91
CA LYS A 29 8.53 -17.90 -0.94
C LYS A 29 8.96 -18.86 -2.07
N TYR A 30 8.03 -19.66 -2.59
CA TYR A 30 8.28 -20.59 -3.69
C TYR A 30 7.93 -20.01 -5.06
N CYS A 31 7.46 -18.79 -5.11
CA CYS A 31 7.07 -18.13 -6.36
C CYS A 31 8.29 -17.48 -7.01
N ILE A 32 8.63 -17.96 -8.21
CA ILE A 32 9.79 -17.46 -8.97
C ILE A 32 9.63 -15.97 -9.30
N PHE A 33 8.44 -15.56 -9.72
CA PHE A 33 8.16 -14.16 -10.09
C PHE A 33 8.14 -13.24 -8.87
N CYS A 34 7.70 -13.73 -7.72
CA CYS A 34 7.82 -13.02 -6.47
C CYS A 34 9.28 -12.74 -6.12
N ASN A 35 10.12 -13.77 -6.22
CA ASN A 35 11.55 -13.65 -5.93
C ASN A 35 12.24 -12.70 -6.89
N LYS A 36 11.85 -12.71 -8.16
CA LYS A 36 12.34 -11.73 -9.14
C LYS A 36 11.98 -10.29 -8.76
N PHE A 37 10.74 -10.05 -8.39
CA PHE A 37 10.31 -8.73 -7.93
C PHE A 37 11.10 -8.26 -6.71
N LEU A 38 11.25 -9.13 -5.72
CA LEU A 38 12.00 -8.80 -4.50
C LEU A 38 13.45 -8.43 -4.83
N LYS A 39 14.03 -9.07 -5.81
CA LYS A 39 15.43 -8.85 -6.23
C LYS A 39 15.58 -7.61 -7.11
N GLU A 40 14.68 -7.41 -8.05
CA GLU A 40 14.80 -6.35 -9.07
C GLU A 40 14.19 -5.02 -8.65
N VAL A 41 13.13 -5.04 -7.85
CA VAL A 41 12.34 -3.85 -7.55
C VAL A 41 12.31 -3.50 -6.06
N SER A 42 12.03 -4.44 -5.17
CA SER A 42 11.71 -4.11 -3.78
C SER A 42 12.81 -3.36 -3.05
N LYS A 43 14.08 -3.63 -3.36
CA LYS A 43 15.23 -3.00 -2.71
C LYS A 43 15.41 -1.52 -3.10
N GLU A 44 14.97 -1.15 -4.29
CA GLU A 44 15.07 0.21 -4.80
C GLU A 44 13.73 0.95 -4.79
N TYR A 45 12.65 0.25 -4.45
CA TYR A 45 11.32 0.81 -4.42
C TYR A 45 11.27 2.02 -3.49
N ASN A 46 10.94 3.19 -4.03
CA ASN A 46 10.91 4.44 -3.28
C ASN A 46 9.87 5.39 -3.90
N ILE A 47 8.61 4.99 -3.87
CA ILE A 47 7.53 5.85 -4.35
C ILE A 47 7.00 6.66 -3.17
N SER A 48 7.01 7.97 -3.31
CA SER A 48 6.54 8.90 -2.30
C SER A 48 5.06 8.67 -1.99
N ASN A 49 4.73 8.57 -0.71
CA ASN A 49 3.37 8.39 -0.19
C ASN A 49 2.70 7.08 -0.61
N LEU A 50 3.47 6.08 -1.02
CA LEU A 50 2.96 4.74 -1.34
C LEU A 50 3.94 3.68 -0.82
N PRO A 51 3.93 3.37 0.48
CA PRO A 51 4.81 2.34 1.02
C PRO A 51 4.49 0.97 0.46
N LEU A 52 5.52 0.18 0.22
CA LEU A 52 5.41 -1.22 -0.18
C LEU A 52 5.37 -2.10 1.07
N ILE A 53 4.31 -2.85 1.21
CA ILE A 53 4.11 -3.79 2.33
C ILE A 53 4.11 -5.21 1.77
N ILE A 54 5.04 -6.04 2.22
CA ILE A 54 5.11 -7.45 1.82
C ILE A 54 4.22 -8.28 2.75
N ILE A 55 3.26 -8.97 2.16
CA ILE A 55 2.36 -9.89 2.86
C ILE A 55 2.75 -11.32 2.48
N ASP A 56 3.33 -12.05 3.40
CA ASP A 56 3.76 -13.43 3.15
C ASP A 56 2.60 -14.42 3.31
N GLU A 57 2.36 -15.22 2.28
CA GLU A 57 1.36 -16.28 2.32
C GLU A 57 1.70 -17.29 3.42
N GLY A 58 0.73 -17.55 4.29
CA GLY A 58 0.90 -18.41 5.46
C GLY A 58 1.36 -17.67 6.72
N ASN A 59 1.69 -16.40 6.61
CA ASN A 59 2.08 -15.55 7.74
C ASN A 59 1.50 -14.14 7.60
N GLU A 60 0.27 -14.06 7.15
CA GLU A 60 -0.42 -12.79 6.95
C GLU A 60 -0.69 -12.13 8.31
N PRO A 61 -0.59 -10.78 8.40
CA PRO A 61 -0.99 -10.07 9.59
C PRO A 61 -2.51 -10.17 9.79
N GLU A 62 -2.94 -10.10 11.04
CA GLU A 62 -4.36 -10.30 11.40
C GLU A 62 -5.30 -9.34 10.67
N TRP A 63 -4.90 -8.07 10.51
CA TRP A 63 -5.72 -7.09 9.81
C TRP A 63 -5.97 -7.48 8.34
N PHE A 64 -4.98 -8.11 7.69
CA PHE A 64 -5.10 -8.57 6.31
C PHE A 64 -6.09 -9.75 6.23
N ILE A 65 -5.96 -10.71 7.13
CA ILE A 65 -6.87 -11.87 7.21
C ILE A 65 -8.31 -11.40 7.41
N THR A 66 -8.51 -10.46 8.32
CA THR A 66 -9.83 -9.87 8.59
C THR A 66 -10.41 -9.19 7.36
N ALA A 67 -9.61 -8.37 6.68
CA ALA A 67 -10.03 -7.70 5.45
C ALA A 67 -10.40 -8.70 4.35
N TYR A 68 -9.64 -9.78 4.24
CA TYR A 68 -9.89 -10.83 3.26
C TYR A 68 -11.20 -11.58 3.55
N ILE A 69 -11.44 -11.95 4.80
CA ILE A 69 -12.67 -12.63 5.23
C ILE A 69 -13.88 -11.71 5.03
N GLU A 70 -13.76 -10.44 5.33
CA GLU A 70 -14.82 -9.45 5.16
C GLU A 70 -15.01 -8.99 3.71
N LYS A 71 -14.27 -9.58 2.77
CA LYS A 71 -14.34 -9.27 1.33
C LYS A 71 -14.00 -7.83 0.98
N ARG A 72 -13.16 -7.19 1.80
CA ARG A 72 -12.58 -5.88 1.49
C ARG A 72 -11.34 -6.02 0.61
N ILE A 73 -10.78 -7.20 0.53
CA ILE A 73 -9.78 -7.63 -0.43
C ILE A 73 -10.41 -8.73 -1.28
N ASN A 74 -10.34 -8.58 -2.60
CA ASN A 74 -10.85 -9.58 -3.55
C ASN A 74 -10.02 -10.87 -3.48
N PRO A 75 -10.58 -12.03 -3.85
CA PRO A 75 -9.84 -13.29 -3.83
C PRO A 75 -8.51 -13.19 -4.58
N ILE A 76 -7.45 -13.72 -3.97
CA ILE A 76 -6.10 -13.77 -4.55
C ILE A 76 -5.90 -15.16 -5.14
N ARG A 77 -5.62 -15.23 -6.43
CA ARG A 77 -5.52 -16.49 -7.19
C ARG A 77 -4.14 -16.73 -7.78
N ALA A 78 -3.25 -15.77 -7.69
CA ALA A 78 -1.92 -15.86 -8.25
C ALA A 78 -0.94 -15.06 -7.40
N THR A 79 0.34 -15.43 -7.45
CA THR A 79 1.43 -14.70 -6.81
C THR A 79 2.48 -14.30 -7.84
N PRO A 80 3.06 -13.10 -7.75
CA PRO A 80 2.67 -12.04 -6.84
C PRO A 80 1.37 -11.36 -7.27
N THR A 81 0.61 -10.87 -6.31
CA THR A 81 -0.50 -9.94 -6.55
C THR A 81 -0.20 -8.67 -5.77
N PHE A 82 -0.25 -7.54 -6.46
CA PHE A 82 -0.03 -6.23 -5.86
C PHE A 82 -1.37 -5.53 -5.69
N ILE A 83 -1.71 -5.21 -4.47
CA ILE A 83 -3.01 -4.62 -4.13
C ILE A 83 -2.79 -3.16 -3.75
N LEU A 84 -3.47 -2.26 -4.47
CA LEU A 84 -3.56 -0.87 -4.06
C LEU A 84 -4.61 -0.78 -2.96
N TRP A 85 -4.15 -0.60 -1.74
CA TRP A 85 -4.95 -0.61 -0.53
C TRP A 85 -5.22 0.80 -0.05
N ASP A 86 -6.50 1.13 0.13
CA ASP A 86 -6.89 2.38 0.78
C ASP A 86 -6.87 2.17 2.29
N GLU A 87 -5.88 2.77 2.95
CA GLU A 87 -5.69 2.63 4.39
C GLU A 87 -6.75 3.41 5.19
N PHE A 88 -7.39 4.39 4.57
CA PHE A 88 -8.45 5.17 5.19
C PHE A 88 -9.78 4.43 5.18
N GLU A 89 -10.21 4.00 3.99
CA GLU A 89 -11.49 3.34 3.77
C GLU A 89 -11.42 1.83 4.01
N LYS A 90 -10.21 1.29 4.13
CA LYS A 90 -9.96 -0.12 4.44
C LYS A 90 -10.52 -1.08 3.41
N TYR A 91 -10.24 -0.81 2.12
CA TYR A 91 -10.60 -1.71 1.02
C TYR A 91 -9.60 -1.63 -0.12
N GLU A 92 -9.62 -2.65 -0.97
CA GLU A 92 -8.82 -2.72 -2.19
C GLU A 92 -9.40 -1.77 -3.25
N VAL A 93 -8.55 -0.93 -3.84
CA VAL A 93 -8.94 0.02 -4.90
C VAL A 93 -8.67 -0.56 -6.27
N ASP A 94 -7.51 -1.19 -6.45
CA ASP A 94 -7.08 -1.77 -7.72
C ASP A 94 -5.97 -2.80 -7.46
N ARG A 95 -5.56 -3.52 -8.48
CA ARG A 95 -4.49 -4.51 -8.34
C ARG A 95 -3.70 -4.72 -9.61
N ILE A 96 -2.50 -5.24 -9.44
CA ILE A 96 -1.65 -5.79 -10.50
C ILE A 96 -1.45 -7.26 -10.20
N VAL A 97 -1.74 -8.13 -11.17
CA VAL A 97 -1.56 -9.58 -11.01
C VAL A 97 -0.33 -10.02 -11.80
N GLY A 98 0.59 -10.67 -11.11
CA GLY A 98 1.82 -11.16 -11.69
C GLY A 98 2.92 -10.11 -11.76
N TYR A 99 4.11 -10.56 -12.18
CA TYR A 99 5.27 -9.71 -12.38
C TYR A 99 6.00 -10.16 -13.64
N SER A 100 6.14 -9.27 -14.59
CA SER A 100 6.78 -9.52 -15.89
C SER A 100 7.88 -8.52 -16.22
N GLY A 101 8.62 -8.12 -15.19
CA GLY A 101 9.75 -7.21 -15.32
C GLY A 101 9.48 -5.82 -14.75
N LYS A 102 10.56 -5.14 -14.44
CA LYS A 102 10.57 -3.87 -13.74
C LYS A 102 9.83 -2.76 -14.49
N ASP A 103 10.12 -2.60 -15.79
CA ASP A 103 9.54 -1.50 -16.58
C ASP A 103 8.01 -1.66 -16.71
N LEU A 104 7.55 -2.87 -16.98
CA LEU A 104 6.12 -3.15 -17.05
C LEU A 104 5.44 -2.94 -15.70
N PHE A 105 6.08 -3.36 -14.63
CA PHE A 105 5.56 -3.16 -13.27
C PHE A 105 5.30 -1.67 -12.99
N TYR A 106 6.29 -0.82 -13.23
CA TYR A 106 6.12 0.62 -12.99
C TYR A 106 5.10 1.26 -13.93
N ASN A 107 5.00 0.81 -15.18
CA ASN A 107 3.94 1.26 -16.08
C ASN A 107 2.55 0.89 -15.58
N GLN A 108 2.38 -0.34 -15.11
CA GLN A 108 1.11 -0.80 -14.53
C GLN A 108 0.77 -0.03 -13.26
N LEU A 109 1.78 0.23 -12.42
CA LEU A 109 1.60 0.99 -11.20
C LEU A 109 1.12 2.42 -11.49
N GLN A 110 1.72 3.08 -12.47
CA GLN A 110 1.28 4.42 -12.89
C GLN A 110 -0.19 4.42 -13.34
N LYS A 111 -0.62 3.39 -14.04
CA LYS A 111 -2.01 3.27 -14.50
C LYS A 111 -3.00 3.14 -13.35
N ILE A 112 -2.70 2.31 -12.35
CA ILE A 112 -3.60 2.14 -11.22
C ILE A 112 -3.59 3.33 -10.26
N LEU A 113 -2.54 4.16 -10.30
CA LEU A 113 -2.45 5.38 -9.50
C LEU A 113 -3.09 6.59 -10.17
N ALA A 114 -3.44 6.48 -11.46
CA ALA A 114 -4.06 7.55 -12.23
C ALA A 114 -5.58 7.54 -12.05
N PHE A 115 -6.06 8.09 -10.95
CA PHE A 115 -7.50 8.31 -10.74
C PHE A 115 -7.89 9.75 -10.75
#